data_811d3f7a495f1dfba26b1314cec1d4ec
#
_entry.id   811d3f7a495f1dfba26b1314cec1d4ec
#
_cell.length_a   1.000
_cell.length_b   1.000
_cell.length_c   1.000
_cell.angle_alpha   90.00
_cell.angle_beta   90.00
_cell.angle_gamma   90.00
#
_symmetry.space_group_name_H-M   'P 1'
#
loop_
_entity.id
_entity.type
_entity.pdbx_description
1 polymer ?
#
loop_
_entity_poly.entity_id
_entity_poly.type
_entity_poly.pdbx_seq_one_letter_code
_entity_poly.pdbx_strand_id
1 'polypeptide(L)'
;IKITPYPTTSGGPNLDKFEILESSESPLPVPQEGFPITLEAEYAHLYGDLKVKNLEGMSNGRYVGDFNNKNNSYLQFTCVDIPEEGPYELKIFTNDPTGRPLDIQINNYAKTYINVNKSEGKWDQLPTAETSVLVWLDKGLNTISFTESCRYNGPNIDKVEIHETDQTMEKPDIEKPYPESCKEIDEYKISFMGSSVCYGTGATNDYGYAYMYTDLLKQRKQENIGKDWTTSNISIGGNT
;
A
#
# COMPACT_ATOMS: atom_id res chain seq x y z
N ILE A 1 10.78 -5.09 20.07
CA ILE A 1 11.02 -3.87 19.23
C ILE A 1 12.00 -4.24 18.13
N LYS A 2 11.62 -4.07 16.87
CA LYS A 2 12.51 -4.26 15.73
C LYS A 2 12.88 -2.87 15.19
N ILE A 3 14.16 -2.54 15.23
CA ILE A 3 14.67 -1.31 14.63
C ILE A 3 15.25 -1.67 13.27
N THR A 4 14.67 -1.17 12.20
CA THR A 4 15.14 -1.42 10.84
C THR A 4 15.64 -0.11 10.25
N PRO A 5 16.86 -0.03 9.72
CA PRO A 5 17.30 1.19 9.05
C PRO A 5 16.44 1.42 7.81
N TYR A 6 16.06 2.66 7.59
CA TYR A 6 15.43 3.04 6.33
C TYR A 6 16.44 2.80 5.20
N PRO A 7 16.05 2.26 4.05
CA PRO A 7 16.98 1.99 2.95
C PRO A 7 17.47 3.31 2.37
N THR A 8 18.52 3.84 2.97
CA THR A 8 19.30 4.97 2.43
C THR A 8 20.61 4.43 1.89
N THR A 9 21.19 5.12 0.93
CA THR A 9 22.50 4.79 0.33
C THR A 9 23.67 4.90 1.31
N SER A 10 23.46 5.48 2.47
CA SER A 10 24.40 5.52 3.60
C SER A 10 23.82 4.68 4.73
N GLY A 11 24.54 3.73 5.27
CA GLY A 11 24.08 2.85 6.36
C GLY A 11 23.33 3.58 7.48
N GLY A 12 22.58 2.83 8.28
CA GLY A 12 21.82 3.36 9.41
C GLY A 12 22.73 3.97 10.48
N PRO A 13 22.17 4.72 11.44
CA PRO A 13 22.95 5.29 12.55
C PRO A 13 23.53 4.17 13.42
N ASN A 14 24.68 4.46 14.03
CA ASN A 14 25.19 3.62 15.10
C ASN A 14 24.30 3.80 16.34
N LEU A 15 23.71 2.70 16.80
CA LEU A 15 22.90 2.70 18.02
C LEU A 15 23.76 2.20 19.18
N ASP A 16 23.87 3.01 20.22
CA ASP A 16 24.51 2.61 21.47
C ASP A 16 23.47 1.98 22.41
N LYS A 17 22.39 2.71 22.70
CA LYS A 17 21.29 2.23 23.53
C LYS A 17 19.99 2.92 23.17
N PHE A 18 18.91 2.34 23.63
CA PHE A 18 17.61 3.00 23.73
C PHE A 18 17.03 2.81 25.13
N GLU A 19 16.26 3.77 25.59
CA GLU A 19 15.56 3.72 26.86
C GLU A 19 14.06 3.81 26.61
N ILE A 20 13.28 3.04 27.35
CA ILE A 20 11.83 3.16 27.38
C ILE A 20 11.52 3.97 28.64
N LEU A 21 11.01 5.16 28.45
CA LEU A 21 10.61 6.04 29.53
C LEU A 21 9.09 6.09 29.61
N GLU A 22 8.56 6.26 30.82
CA GLU A 22 7.15 6.61 30.95
C GLU A 22 6.92 7.99 30.34
N SER A 23 5.91 8.07 29.46
CA SER A 23 5.53 9.34 28.86
C SER A 23 4.64 10.12 29.81
N SER A 24 4.93 11.40 29.99
CA SER A 24 4.03 12.34 30.65
C SER A 24 2.93 12.87 29.73
N GLU A 25 2.99 12.53 28.46
CA GLU A 25 1.94 12.86 27.50
C GLU A 25 0.70 11.99 27.74
N SER A 26 -0.46 12.49 27.34
CA SER A 26 -1.72 11.74 27.46
C SER A 26 -1.53 10.33 26.92
N PRO A 27 -1.92 9.29 27.66
CA PRO A 27 -1.76 7.93 27.22
C PRO A 27 -2.44 7.77 25.87
N LEU A 28 -1.82 6.99 24.98
CA LEU A 28 -2.50 6.49 23.78
C LEU A 28 -3.87 5.95 24.22
N PRO A 29 -4.92 6.10 23.39
CA PRO A 29 -6.23 5.58 23.73
C PRO A 29 -6.08 4.13 24.22
N VAL A 30 -6.61 3.86 25.40
CA VAL A 30 -6.62 2.49 25.94
C VAL A 30 -7.36 1.65 24.93
N PRO A 31 -6.80 0.50 24.46
CA PRO A 31 -7.52 -0.39 23.59
C PRO A 31 -8.89 -0.69 24.21
N GLN A 32 -9.95 -0.45 23.45
CA GLN A 32 -11.29 -0.82 23.92
C GLN A 32 -11.32 -2.34 24.07
N GLU A 33 -11.76 -2.82 25.22
CA GLU A 33 -12.05 -4.24 25.37
C GLU A 33 -13.31 -4.58 24.57
N GLY A 34 -13.18 -5.48 23.61
CA GLY A 34 -14.29 -5.96 22.79
C GLY A 34 -14.47 -5.22 21.45
N PHE A 35 -15.45 -5.67 20.70
CA PHE A 35 -15.80 -5.10 19.41
C PHE A 35 -16.94 -4.06 19.52
N PRO A 36 -16.97 -3.04 18.63
CA PRO A 36 -16.00 -2.79 17.57
C PRO A 36 -14.67 -2.24 18.10
N ILE A 37 -13.56 -2.64 17.48
CA ILE A 37 -12.26 -2.02 17.71
C ILE A 37 -12.14 -0.81 16.81
N THR A 38 -11.97 0.37 17.39
CA THR A 38 -11.80 1.63 16.64
C THR A 38 -10.33 1.99 16.48
N LEU A 39 -9.90 2.25 15.25
CA LEU A 39 -8.57 2.65 14.86
C LEU A 39 -8.64 4.05 14.24
N GLU A 40 -8.19 5.06 14.97
CA GLU A 40 -8.15 6.45 14.50
C GLU A 40 -6.98 6.65 13.53
N ALA A 41 -7.25 7.23 12.37
CA ALA A 41 -6.25 7.33 11.29
C ALA A 41 -5.03 8.15 11.69
N GLU A 42 -5.21 9.19 12.51
CA GLU A 42 -4.12 10.05 12.97
C GLU A 42 -3.13 9.36 13.92
N TYR A 43 -3.48 8.20 14.48
CA TYR A 43 -2.57 7.40 15.32
C TYR A 43 -1.86 6.29 14.55
N ALA A 44 -2.15 6.14 13.26
CA ALA A 44 -1.44 5.20 12.40
C ALA A 44 -0.02 5.65 12.07
N HIS A 45 0.81 4.73 11.63
CA HIS A 45 2.07 5.08 10.99
C HIS A 45 1.81 5.64 9.59
N LEU A 46 2.29 6.84 9.31
CA LEU A 46 2.10 7.55 8.05
C LEU A 46 3.41 7.57 7.25
N TYR A 47 3.31 7.19 5.99
CA TYR A 47 4.46 7.15 5.07
C TYR A 47 4.15 7.96 3.79
N GLY A 48 5.19 8.49 3.17
CA GLY A 48 5.06 9.33 1.99
C GLY A 48 4.57 10.74 2.33
N ASP A 49 3.61 11.24 1.58
CA ASP A 49 3.09 12.60 1.71
C ASP A 49 1.91 12.73 2.67
N LEU A 50 1.50 11.65 3.32
CA LEU A 50 0.35 11.64 4.23
C LEU A 50 0.49 12.65 5.37
N LYS A 51 -0.61 13.32 5.68
CA LYS A 51 -0.66 14.32 6.74
C LYS A 51 -1.92 14.19 7.59
N VAL A 52 -1.73 14.39 8.88
CA VAL A 52 -2.86 14.62 9.80
C VAL A 52 -3.38 16.03 9.60
N LYS A 53 -4.69 16.15 9.42
CA LYS A 53 -5.39 17.42 9.25
C LYS A 53 -6.50 17.54 10.28
N ASN A 54 -6.84 18.76 10.65
CA ASN A 54 -7.91 19.04 11.60
C ASN A 54 -9.20 19.37 10.85
N LEU A 55 -10.30 18.79 11.27
CA LEU A 55 -11.64 19.13 10.81
C LEU A 55 -12.63 18.83 11.93
N GLU A 56 -13.29 19.87 12.44
CA GLU A 56 -14.33 19.74 13.46
C GLU A 56 -15.45 18.80 12.96
N GLY A 57 -15.84 17.84 13.80
CA GLY A 57 -16.86 16.83 13.49
C GLY A 57 -16.30 15.51 12.93
N MET A 58 -15.03 15.42 12.56
CA MET A 58 -14.35 14.13 12.38
C MET A 58 -14.13 13.45 13.73
N SER A 59 -13.87 12.15 13.72
CA SER A 59 -13.47 11.42 14.91
C SER A 59 -12.22 12.10 15.51
N ASN A 60 -12.22 12.36 16.79
CA ASN A 60 -11.18 13.16 17.46
C ASN A 60 -10.86 14.53 16.81
N GLY A 61 -11.73 15.05 15.94
CA GLY A 61 -11.52 16.31 15.22
C GLY A 61 -10.39 16.28 14.18
N ARG A 62 -9.94 15.10 13.78
CA ARG A 62 -8.79 14.91 12.87
C ARG A 62 -9.06 13.81 11.83
N TYR A 63 -8.28 13.81 10.76
CA TYR A 63 -8.27 12.80 9.72
C TYR A 63 -6.91 12.76 9.03
N VAL A 64 -6.65 11.73 8.24
CA VAL A 64 -5.44 11.61 7.41
C VAL A 64 -5.80 11.81 5.95
N GLY A 65 -5.09 12.70 5.29
CA GLY A 65 -5.25 12.99 3.87
C GLY A 65 -3.92 13.01 3.12
N ASP A 66 -3.99 13.53 1.89
CA ASP A 66 -2.85 13.68 0.98
C ASP A 66 -2.24 12.34 0.51
N PHE A 67 -3.08 11.30 0.38
CA PHE A 67 -2.67 10.09 -0.34
C PHE A 67 -2.27 10.44 -1.76
N ASN A 68 -0.99 10.32 -2.07
CA ASN A 68 -0.38 10.74 -3.33
C ASN A 68 0.28 9.55 -4.02
N ASN A 69 -0.19 9.23 -5.20
CA ASN A 69 0.29 8.11 -6.01
C ASN A 69 1.73 8.26 -6.55
N LYS A 70 2.40 9.38 -6.28
CA LYS A 70 3.77 9.63 -6.73
C LYS A 70 4.83 9.15 -5.73
N ASN A 71 4.48 9.11 -4.44
CA ASN A 71 5.43 8.91 -3.35
C ASN A 71 5.14 7.65 -2.52
N ASN A 72 4.38 6.69 -3.08
CA ASN A 72 4.02 5.44 -2.42
C ASN A 72 3.49 5.68 -0.99
N SER A 73 2.53 6.59 -0.88
CA SER A 73 1.95 6.95 0.41
C SER A 73 1.13 5.79 0.96
N TYR A 74 1.38 5.41 2.20
CA TYR A 74 0.54 4.43 2.88
C TYR A 74 0.36 4.74 4.36
N LEU A 75 -0.81 4.37 4.86
CA LEU A 75 -1.18 4.45 6.27
C LEU A 75 -1.17 3.03 6.83
N GLN A 76 -0.57 2.81 8.00
CA GLN A 76 -0.43 1.49 8.58
C GLN A 76 -0.76 1.49 10.07
N PHE A 77 -1.73 0.68 10.45
CA PHE A 77 -1.96 0.28 11.83
C PHE A 77 -1.13 -0.97 12.14
N THR A 78 -0.41 -0.95 13.23
CA THR A 78 0.38 -2.10 13.73
C THR A 78 -0.12 -2.52 15.09
N CYS A 79 0.18 -3.76 15.47
CA CYS A 79 -0.18 -4.32 16.78
C CYS A 79 -1.71 -4.32 17.04
N VAL A 80 -2.52 -4.49 16.02
CA VAL A 80 -3.96 -4.68 16.17
C VAL A 80 -4.22 -6.08 16.71
N ASP A 81 -4.55 -6.17 17.99
CA ASP A 81 -4.73 -7.45 18.69
C ASP A 81 -6.14 -8.00 18.48
N ILE A 82 -6.22 -9.22 17.96
CA ILE A 82 -7.47 -9.91 17.63
C ILE A 82 -7.56 -11.20 18.43
N PRO A 83 -8.66 -11.44 19.17
CA PRO A 83 -8.78 -12.57 20.07
C PRO A 83 -8.86 -13.93 19.37
N GLU A 84 -9.53 -14.00 18.22
CA GLU A 84 -9.71 -15.24 17.46
C GLU A 84 -9.47 -14.98 15.96
N GLU A 85 -8.84 -15.93 15.26
CA GLU A 85 -8.66 -15.82 13.82
C GLU A 85 -9.98 -16.01 13.06
N GLY A 86 -10.17 -15.28 11.98
CA GLY A 86 -11.37 -15.41 11.17
C GLY A 86 -11.70 -14.21 10.31
N PRO A 87 -12.88 -14.23 9.67
CA PRO A 87 -13.41 -13.09 8.96
C PRO A 87 -13.91 -12.01 9.91
N TYR A 88 -13.63 -10.77 9.54
CA TYR A 88 -14.10 -9.56 10.23
C TYR A 88 -14.58 -8.54 9.21
N GLU A 89 -15.56 -7.72 9.59
CA GLU A 89 -15.99 -6.58 8.78
C GLU A 89 -15.17 -5.36 9.16
N LEU A 90 -14.43 -4.81 8.20
CA LEU A 90 -13.74 -3.54 8.31
C LEU A 90 -14.66 -2.43 7.78
N LYS A 91 -15.01 -1.47 8.62
CA LYS A 91 -15.73 -0.26 8.25
C LYS A 91 -14.78 0.90 8.17
N ILE A 92 -14.62 1.46 6.99
CA ILE A 92 -13.69 2.53 6.70
C ILE A 92 -14.48 3.82 6.53
N PHE A 93 -14.22 4.81 7.37
CA PHE A 93 -14.88 6.11 7.32
C PHE A 93 -14.01 7.10 6.56
N THR A 94 -14.52 7.57 5.43
CA THR A 94 -13.76 8.42 4.52
C THR A 94 -14.50 9.69 4.16
N ASN A 95 -13.76 10.76 3.92
CA ASN A 95 -14.26 11.95 3.26
C ASN A 95 -13.74 11.97 1.82
N ASP A 96 -14.54 11.46 0.91
CA ASP A 96 -14.23 11.41 -0.51
C ASP A 96 -15.48 11.57 -1.37
N PRO A 97 -15.73 12.75 -1.95
CA PRO A 97 -16.88 12.99 -2.82
C PRO A 97 -16.80 12.26 -4.16
N THR A 98 -15.67 11.63 -4.49
CA THR A 98 -15.44 11.01 -5.80
C THR A 98 -15.47 9.49 -5.78
N GLY A 99 -15.25 8.86 -4.62
CA GLY A 99 -15.20 7.40 -4.47
C GLY A 99 -13.90 6.81 -5.01
N ARG A 100 -12.76 7.32 -4.52
CA ARG A 100 -11.43 6.89 -4.96
C ARG A 100 -11.14 5.45 -4.53
N PRO A 101 -10.34 4.75 -5.33
CA PRO A 101 -9.90 3.41 -4.96
C PRO A 101 -8.88 3.42 -3.82
N LEU A 102 -8.87 2.33 -3.08
CA LEU A 102 -7.95 2.07 -1.99
C LEU A 102 -7.57 0.59 -1.99
N ASP A 103 -6.30 0.30 -1.80
CA ASP A 103 -5.79 -1.05 -1.59
C ASP A 103 -5.62 -1.30 -0.10
N ILE A 104 -6.16 -2.41 0.38
CA ILE A 104 -6.04 -2.86 1.77
C ILE A 104 -5.16 -4.09 1.81
N GLN A 105 -4.19 -4.10 2.69
CA GLN A 105 -3.37 -5.28 2.96
C GLN A 105 -3.39 -5.61 4.45
N ILE A 106 -3.76 -6.83 4.77
CA ILE A 106 -3.71 -7.40 6.11
C ILE A 106 -2.45 -8.25 6.20
N ASN A 107 -1.59 -7.96 7.17
CA ASN A 107 -0.33 -8.68 7.35
C ASN A 107 0.47 -8.76 6.03
N ASN A 108 0.68 -9.95 5.51
CA ASN A 108 1.30 -10.22 4.22
C ASN A 108 0.36 -10.97 3.26
N TYR A 109 -0.95 -10.91 3.49
CA TYR A 109 -1.93 -11.46 2.57
C TYR A 109 -2.02 -10.64 1.28
N ALA A 110 -2.60 -11.24 0.25
CA ALA A 110 -2.88 -10.56 -1.00
C ALA A 110 -3.73 -9.31 -0.77
N LYS A 111 -3.44 -8.24 -1.50
CA LYS A 111 -4.16 -6.97 -1.37
C LYS A 111 -5.59 -7.08 -1.85
N THR A 112 -6.49 -6.45 -1.13
CA THR A 112 -7.89 -6.27 -1.53
C THR A 112 -8.09 -4.86 -2.07
N TYR A 113 -8.57 -4.77 -3.30
CA TYR A 113 -8.92 -3.52 -3.94
C TYR A 113 -10.39 -3.16 -3.64
N ILE A 114 -10.63 -1.94 -3.23
CA ILE A 114 -11.98 -1.40 -3.03
C ILE A 114 -12.13 0.00 -3.65
N ASN A 115 -13.36 0.36 -4.00
CA ASN A 115 -13.74 1.76 -4.19
C ASN A 115 -14.48 2.21 -2.95
N VAL A 116 -14.03 3.30 -2.31
CA VAL A 116 -14.77 3.82 -1.16
C VAL A 116 -16.08 4.44 -1.59
N ASN A 117 -17.08 4.40 -0.72
CA ASN A 117 -18.33 5.07 -0.94
C ASN A 117 -18.13 6.59 -0.97
N LYS A 118 -18.88 7.26 -1.84
CA LYS A 118 -18.80 8.72 -1.96
C LYS A 118 -19.44 9.38 -0.75
N SER A 119 -18.71 10.32 -0.15
CA SER A 119 -19.29 11.19 0.87
C SER A 119 -20.21 12.25 0.23
N GLU A 120 -21.20 12.73 1.00
CA GLU A 120 -22.17 13.74 0.54
C GLU A 120 -21.52 15.11 0.58
N GLY A 121 -20.67 15.58 0.48
CA GLY A 121 -20.03 16.89 0.65
C GLY A 121 -18.91 17.12 -0.38
N LYS A 122 -18.16 18.14 -0.11
CA LYS A 122 -16.90 18.42 -0.80
C LYS A 122 -15.74 17.84 0.01
N TRP A 123 -14.55 17.86 -0.57
CA TRP A 123 -13.34 17.58 0.15
C TRP A 123 -13.23 18.45 1.42
N ASP A 124 -12.75 17.83 2.50
CA ASP A 124 -12.57 18.48 3.78
C ASP A 124 -13.89 19.04 4.40
N GLN A 125 -15.02 18.39 4.09
CA GLN A 125 -16.34 18.72 4.64
C GLN A 125 -17.07 17.45 5.07
N LEU A 126 -17.87 17.55 6.13
CA LEU A 126 -18.75 16.47 6.57
C LEU A 126 -20.00 16.34 5.67
N PRO A 127 -20.66 15.17 5.65
CA PRO A 127 -20.36 13.96 6.42
C PRO A 127 -19.27 13.10 5.77
N THR A 128 -18.71 12.17 6.55
CA THR A 128 -17.96 11.02 6.03
C THR A 128 -18.89 9.98 5.44
N ALA A 129 -18.36 9.13 4.57
CA ALA A 129 -19.05 7.93 4.10
C ALA A 129 -18.41 6.69 4.71
N GLU A 130 -19.24 5.70 5.04
CA GLU A 130 -18.80 4.38 5.50
C GLU A 130 -18.67 3.44 4.32
N THR A 131 -17.58 2.70 4.25
CA THR A 131 -17.36 1.61 3.30
C THR A 131 -17.01 0.35 4.07
N SER A 132 -17.80 -0.70 3.90
CA SER A 132 -17.56 -2.00 4.52
C SER A 132 -16.83 -2.95 3.58
N VAL A 133 -15.88 -3.71 4.13
CA VAL A 133 -15.16 -4.77 3.42
C VAL A 133 -14.92 -5.94 4.37
N LEU A 134 -15.07 -7.15 3.86
CA LEU A 134 -14.74 -8.36 4.60
C LEU A 134 -13.24 -8.65 4.48
N VAL A 135 -12.58 -8.88 5.61
CA VAL A 135 -11.15 -9.19 5.69
C VAL A 135 -10.90 -10.37 6.61
N TRP A 136 -9.80 -11.07 6.41
CA TRP A 136 -9.33 -12.09 7.34
C TRP A 136 -8.30 -11.48 8.30
N LEU A 137 -8.49 -11.69 9.60
CA LEU A 137 -7.52 -11.32 10.63
C LEU A 137 -7.04 -12.59 11.35
N ASP A 138 -5.74 -12.63 11.63
CA ASP A 138 -5.14 -13.71 12.40
C ASP A 138 -5.35 -13.46 13.90
N LYS A 139 -5.36 -14.54 14.69
CA LYS A 139 -5.32 -14.40 16.15
C LYS A 139 -4.03 -13.71 16.61
N GLY A 140 -4.16 -12.77 17.53
CA GLY A 140 -3.05 -11.95 18.04
C GLY A 140 -2.79 -10.71 17.18
N LEU A 141 -1.54 -10.30 17.09
CA LEU A 141 -1.17 -9.01 16.52
C LEU A 141 -1.20 -8.99 14.98
N ASN A 142 -2.01 -8.11 14.44
CA ASN A 142 -2.14 -7.87 13.01
C ASN A 142 -1.59 -6.50 12.60
N THR A 143 -1.26 -6.40 11.32
CA THR A 143 -0.94 -5.15 10.62
C THR A 143 -1.99 -4.90 9.55
N ILE A 144 -2.56 -3.71 9.53
CA ILE A 144 -3.56 -3.29 8.53
C ILE A 144 -2.99 -2.08 7.79
N SER A 145 -2.79 -2.23 6.49
CA SER A 145 -2.21 -1.18 5.65
C SER A 145 -3.18 -0.71 4.59
N PHE A 146 -3.23 0.59 4.38
CA PHE A 146 -4.00 1.25 3.33
C PHE A 146 -3.06 1.98 2.41
N THR A 147 -3.14 1.69 1.11
CA THR A 147 -2.34 2.36 0.08
C THR A 147 -3.25 2.89 -1.01
N GLU A 148 -2.81 3.96 -1.67
CA GLU A 148 -3.47 4.39 -2.89
C GLU A 148 -3.38 3.29 -3.95
N SER A 149 -4.46 3.11 -4.73
CA SER A 149 -4.46 2.11 -5.81
C SER A 149 -4.04 2.70 -7.12
N CYS A 150 -2.97 2.14 -7.68
CA CYS A 150 -2.50 2.20 -9.09
C CYS A 150 -2.58 3.50 -9.83
N ARG A 151 -2.62 4.61 -9.72
CA ARG A 151 -2.69 5.86 -10.51
C ARG A 151 -3.66 6.90 -9.95
N TYR A 152 -4.36 6.55 -8.92
CA TYR A 152 -5.31 7.46 -8.29
C TYR A 152 -4.77 7.88 -6.93
N ASN A 153 -4.99 9.12 -6.57
CA ASN A 153 -4.82 9.53 -5.18
C ASN A 153 -5.87 8.83 -4.33
N GLY A 154 -5.54 8.47 -3.10
CA GLY A 154 -6.50 7.84 -2.19
C GLY A 154 -7.47 8.83 -1.53
N PRO A 155 -8.46 8.33 -0.77
CA PRO A 155 -9.42 9.13 -0.02
C PRO A 155 -8.77 9.76 1.24
N ASN A 156 -9.45 10.73 1.83
CA ASN A 156 -9.18 11.13 3.20
C ASN A 156 -9.78 10.09 4.16
N ILE A 157 -9.01 9.59 5.12
CA ILE A 157 -9.45 8.57 6.08
C ILE A 157 -9.60 9.21 7.47
N ASP A 158 -10.78 9.08 8.05
CA ASP A 158 -11.12 9.52 9.40
C ASP A 158 -10.72 8.44 10.41
N LYS A 159 -11.36 7.29 10.34
CA LYS A 159 -11.13 6.14 11.20
C LYS A 159 -11.46 4.83 10.48
N VAL A 160 -11.08 3.74 11.12
CA VAL A 160 -11.46 2.39 10.73
C VAL A 160 -12.03 1.68 11.96
N GLU A 161 -13.11 0.94 11.78
CA GLU A 161 -13.68 0.09 12.81
C GLU A 161 -13.63 -1.37 12.38
N ILE A 162 -13.29 -2.25 13.32
CA ILE A 162 -13.29 -3.70 13.12
C ILE A 162 -14.49 -4.27 13.86
N HIS A 163 -15.34 -4.97 13.15
CA HIS A 163 -16.55 -5.59 13.69
C HIS A 163 -16.48 -7.12 13.53
N GLU A 164 -17.02 -7.84 14.49
CA GLU A 164 -17.35 -9.26 14.30
C GLU A 164 -18.41 -9.42 13.20
N THR A 165 -18.39 -10.55 12.51
CA THR A 165 -19.33 -10.83 11.42
C THR A 165 -19.69 -12.31 11.39
N ASP A 166 -20.91 -12.61 10.99
CA ASP A 166 -21.37 -13.99 10.71
C ASP A 166 -21.06 -14.41 9.26
N GLN A 167 -20.47 -13.52 8.45
CA GLN A 167 -20.09 -13.84 7.08
C GLN A 167 -18.88 -14.77 7.08
N THR A 168 -18.82 -15.64 6.09
CA THR A 168 -17.71 -16.58 5.90
C THR A 168 -16.83 -16.14 4.74
N MET A 169 -15.53 -16.29 4.88
CA MET A 169 -14.55 -16.19 3.80
C MET A 169 -13.46 -17.23 4.00
N GLU A 170 -12.82 -17.59 2.93
CA GLU A 170 -11.61 -18.40 3.01
C GLU A 170 -10.41 -17.54 3.43
N LYS A 171 -9.49 -18.13 4.19
CA LYS A 171 -8.23 -17.44 4.54
C LYS A 171 -7.48 -17.09 3.26
N PRO A 172 -7.13 -15.81 3.06
CA PRO A 172 -6.44 -15.41 1.84
C PRO A 172 -5.04 -16.02 1.76
N ASP A 173 -4.56 -16.21 0.53
CA ASP A 173 -3.18 -16.58 0.29
C ASP A 173 -2.23 -15.46 0.72
N ILE A 174 -1.06 -15.84 1.19
CA ILE A 174 0.04 -14.90 1.42
C ILE A 174 0.45 -14.29 0.08
N GLU A 175 0.57 -12.97 0.02
CA GLU A 175 1.10 -12.29 -1.15
C GLU A 175 2.54 -12.76 -1.38
N LYS A 176 2.72 -13.56 -2.42
CA LYS A 176 4.05 -14.00 -2.81
C LYS A 176 4.69 -12.87 -3.61
N PRO A 177 5.91 -12.42 -3.27
CA PRO A 177 6.59 -11.35 -4.01
C PRO A 177 6.80 -11.70 -5.50
N TYR A 178 6.71 -12.99 -5.82
CA TYR A 178 6.72 -13.49 -7.20
C TYR A 178 5.85 -14.75 -7.26
N PRO A 179 5.09 -14.98 -8.33
CA PRO A 179 4.40 -16.25 -8.55
C PRO A 179 5.39 -17.40 -8.44
N GLU A 180 5.02 -18.51 -7.82
CA GLU A 180 5.89 -19.71 -7.73
C GLU A 180 6.32 -20.20 -9.10
N SER A 181 5.45 -20.03 -10.11
CA SER A 181 5.77 -20.27 -11.52
C SER A 181 7.00 -19.50 -12.02
N CYS A 182 7.36 -18.39 -11.41
CA CYS A 182 8.58 -17.63 -11.76
C CYS A 182 9.86 -18.26 -11.21
N LYS A 183 9.77 -19.17 -10.22
CA LYS A 183 10.94 -19.86 -9.68
C LYS A 183 11.44 -21.02 -10.55
N GLU A 184 10.55 -21.57 -11.39
CA GLU A 184 10.83 -22.71 -12.26
C GLU A 184 11.05 -22.31 -13.72
N ILE A 185 11.04 -21.01 -14.04
CA ILE A 185 11.24 -20.55 -15.40
C ILE A 185 12.74 -20.42 -15.67
N ASP A 186 13.22 -21.25 -16.57
CA ASP A 186 14.61 -21.19 -17.05
C ASP A 186 14.87 -20.03 -18.02
N GLU A 187 13.82 -19.47 -18.58
CA GLU A 187 13.86 -18.36 -19.55
C GLU A 187 12.85 -17.26 -19.18
N TYR A 188 13.32 -16.03 -19.10
CA TYR A 188 12.45 -14.86 -18.94
C TYR A 188 12.20 -14.17 -20.27
N LYS A 189 10.91 -13.86 -20.54
CA LYS A 189 10.49 -13.08 -21.72
C LYS A 189 10.00 -11.71 -21.30
N ILE A 190 10.61 -10.68 -21.85
CA ILE A 190 10.19 -9.31 -21.65
C ILE A 190 9.73 -8.73 -22.99
N SER A 191 8.47 -8.30 -23.05
CA SER A 191 7.92 -7.62 -24.21
C SER A 191 7.77 -6.11 -23.92
N PHE A 192 8.38 -5.30 -24.76
CA PHE A 192 8.21 -3.85 -24.70
C PHE A 192 7.06 -3.45 -25.62
N MET A 193 6.09 -2.74 -25.06
CA MET A 193 4.95 -2.18 -25.76
C MET A 193 4.96 -0.66 -25.61
N GLY A 194 4.67 0.05 -26.68
CA GLY A 194 4.61 1.50 -26.59
C GLY A 194 4.51 2.19 -27.95
N SER A 195 4.60 3.50 -27.89
CA SER A 195 4.62 4.38 -29.06
C SER A 195 6.02 4.54 -29.64
N SER A 196 6.19 5.53 -30.50
CA SER A 196 7.45 5.91 -31.13
C SER A 196 8.64 6.05 -30.17
N VAL A 197 8.44 6.50 -28.94
CA VAL A 197 9.52 6.63 -27.94
C VAL A 197 10.06 5.27 -27.50
N CYS A 198 9.18 4.29 -27.29
CA CYS A 198 9.58 2.92 -26.99
C CYS A 198 10.30 2.27 -28.18
N TYR A 199 9.83 2.56 -29.40
CA TYR A 199 10.48 2.10 -30.64
C TYR A 199 11.87 2.69 -30.83
N GLY A 200 12.12 3.90 -30.34
CA GLY A 200 13.38 4.61 -30.46
C GLY A 200 13.35 5.78 -31.43
N THR A 201 12.19 6.17 -31.95
CA THR A 201 12.07 7.31 -32.88
C THR A 201 12.63 8.58 -32.24
N GLY A 202 13.58 9.19 -32.90
CA GLY A 202 14.27 10.39 -32.43
C GLY A 202 15.46 10.13 -31.51
N ALA A 203 15.72 8.87 -31.13
CA ALA A 203 16.97 8.49 -30.49
C ALA A 203 18.08 8.29 -31.52
N THR A 204 19.34 8.43 -31.10
CA THR A 204 20.49 8.17 -31.96
C THR A 204 20.45 6.72 -32.46
N ASN A 205 20.46 6.52 -33.77
CA ASN A 205 20.37 5.21 -34.44
C ASN A 205 19.10 4.41 -34.03
N ASP A 206 17.99 5.05 -33.76
CA ASP A 206 16.76 4.43 -33.29
C ASP A 206 16.93 3.57 -32.02
N TYR A 207 17.95 3.89 -31.21
CA TYR A 207 18.30 3.17 -29.99
C TYR A 207 17.51 3.69 -28.79
N GLY A 208 16.23 3.34 -28.75
CA GLY A 208 15.31 3.73 -27.68
C GLY A 208 15.48 2.92 -26.39
N TYR A 209 14.74 3.28 -25.36
CA TYR A 209 14.91 2.68 -24.04
C TYR A 209 14.69 1.14 -24.00
N ALA A 210 13.85 0.59 -24.87
CA ALA A 210 13.65 -0.84 -24.97
C ALA A 210 14.94 -1.59 -25.36
N TYR A 211 15.70 -1.04 -26.31
CA TYR A 211 17.00 -1.60 -26.69
C TYR A 211 18.05 -1.42 -25.60
N MET A 212 18.10 -0.23 -24.99
CA MET A 212 19.01 0.04 -23.86
C MET A 212 18.78 -0.93 -22.72
N TYR A 213 17.50 -1.19 -22.36
CA TYR A 213 17.17 -2.13 -21.29
C TYR A 213 17.51 -3.57 -21.66
N THR A 214 17.29 -3.93 -22.92
CA THR A 214 17.69 -5.25 -23.46
C THR A 214 19.19 -5.48 -23.32
N ASP A 215 20.00 -4.50 -23.66
CA ASP A 215 21.45 -4.62 -23.55
C ASP A 215 21.93 -4.67 -22.10
N LEU A 216 21.30 -3.92 -21.18
CA LEU A 216 21.55 -4.04 -19.74
C LEU A 216 21.23 -5.45 -19.21
N LEU A 217 20.13 -6.06 -19.68
CA LEU A 217 19.80 -7.44 -19.29
C LEU A 217 20.81 -8.45 -19.84
N LYS A 218 21.27 -8.28 -21.08
CA LYS A 218 22.33 -9.11 -21.68
C LYS A 218 23.65 -8.98 -20.91
N GLN A 219 24.02 -7.77 -20.50
CA GLN A 219 25.19 -7.52 -19.70
C GLN A 219 25.09 -8.22 -18.34
N ARG A 220 23.96 -8.13 -17.65
CA ARG A 220 23.72 -8.83 -16.38
C ARG A 220 23.75 -10.34 -16.52
N LYS A 221 23.34 -10.90 -17.64
CA LYS A 221 23.48 -12.34 -17.94
C LYS A 221 24.95 -12.76 -17.96
N GLN A 222 25.83 -11.95 -18.53
CA GLN A 222 27.27 -12.21 -18.54
C GLN A 222 27.89 -12.16 -17.14
N GLU A 223 27.26 -11.45 -16.20
CA GLU A 223 27.67 -11.31 -14.79
C GLU A 223 27.17 -12.44 -13.87
N ASN A 224 26.65 -13.56 -14.40
CA ASN A 224 26.25 -14.75 -13.63
C ASN A 224 24.92 -14.73 -12.86
N ILE A 225 23.89 -14.11 -13.36
CA ILE A 225 22.53 -14.27 -12.79
C ILE A 225 21.77 -15.46 -13.37
N GLY A 226 22.45 -16.44 -13.92
CA GLY A 226 22.01 -17.83 -14.16
C GLY A 226 20.73 -18.08 -14.95
N LYS A 227 20.08 -17.10 -15.58
CA LYS A 227 18.83 -17.29 -16.35
C LYS A 227 18.88 -16.60 -17.69
N ASP A 228 18.26 -17.25 -18.67
CA ASP A 228 18.17 -16.70 -20.01
C ASP A 228 17.06 -15.65 -20.10
N TRP A 229 17.39 -14.52 -20.71
CA TRP A 229 16.45 -13.42 -20.99
C TRP A 229 16.23 -13.33 -22.50
N THR A 230 14.98 -13.40 -22.93
CA THR A 230 14.60 -13.00 -24.27
C THR A 230 13.79 -11.72 -24.22
N THR A 231 14.02 -10.83 -25.17
CA THR A 231 13.29 -9.56 -25.26
C THR A 231 12.65 -9.44 -26.62
N SER A 232 11.47 -8.85 -26.65
CA SER A 232 10.80 -8.46 -27.89
C SER A 232 10.32 -7.02 -27.78
N ASN A 233 10.53 -6.23 -28.83
CA ASN A 233 9.99 -4.89 -28.92
C ASN A 233 8.83 -4.92 -29.92
N ILE A 234 7.60 -4.81 -29.42
CA ILE A 234 6.36 -4.78 -30.21
C ILE A 234 5.75 -3.38 -30.25
N SER A 235 6.53 -2.38 -29.95
CA SER A 235 6.12 -0.98 -30.08
C SER A 235 6.02 -0.58 -31.55
N ILE A 236 5.09 0.34 -31.85
CA ILE A 236 4.86 0.86 -33.18
C ILE A 236 5.39 2.29 -33.26
N GLY A 237 6.38 2.53 -34.11
CA GLY A 237 6.89 3.85 -34.38
C GLY A 237 5.94 4.61 -35.31
N GLY A 238 5.61 5.83 -34.90
CA GLY A 238 5.02 6.85 -35.76
C GLY A 238 3.69 6.51 -36.43
N ASN A 239 2.60 6.71 -35.70
CA ASN A 239 1.40 7.27 -36.30
C ASN A 239 0.78 8.24 -35.30
N THR A 240 0.90 9.50 -35.62
CA THR A 240 0.06 10.56 -35.06
C THR A 240 -1.27 10.51 -35.76
#